data_c35c78df639162d187f6d14e01488a8a
#
_entry.id   c35c78df639162d187f6d14e01488a8a
#
_cell.length_a   1.000
_cell.length_b   1.000
_cell.length_c   1.000
_cell.angle_alpha   90.00
_cell.angle_beta   90.00
_cell.angle_gamma   90.00
#
_symmetry.space_group_name_H-M   'P 1'
#
loop_
_entity.id
_entity.type
_entity.pdbx_description
1 polymer ?
#
loop_
_entity_poly.entity_id
_entity_poly.type
_entity_poly.pdbx_seq_one_letter_code
_entity_poly.pdbx_strand_id
1 'polypeptide(L)'
;LTQKVNNINQDNQTCFNSKDKEYNCGQASSKFLVDLIDKKQVTCRYDQKDIYDRFLAKCKIGEISINEMLIKSGMALIYDYSQSSYIMKSLERKAKSKRIGIWQGKFQKPKDYRKSHPHK
;
A
#
# COMPACT_ATOMS: atom_id res chain seq x y z
N LEU A 1 -0.93 -2.58 -8.98
CA LEU A 1 -0.97 -1.18 -9.31
C LEU A 1 0.40 -0.53 -9.24
N THR A 2 1.11 -0.67 -8.15
CA THR A 2 2.43 -0.10 -7.98
C THR A 2 3.38 -1.13 -7.40
N GLN A 3 4.62 -1.11 -7.92
CA GLN A 3 5.66 -2.02 -7.45
C GLN A 3 6.56 -1.35 -6.41
N LYS A 4 6.42 -0.04 -6.21
CA LYS A 4 7.24 0.71 -5.26
C LYS A 4 6.73 0.63 -3.83
N VAL A 5 5.52 0.14 -3.63
CA VAL A 5 4.92 0.00 -2.31
C VAL A 5 4.55 -1.46 -2.08
N ASN A 6 4.62 -1.86 -0.82
CA ASN A 6 4.19 -3.19 -0.40
C ASN A 6 2.71 -3.08 -0.05
N ASN A 7 1.88 -3.28 -1.06
CA ASN A 7 0.44 -3.05 -0.96
C ASN A 7 -0.22 -4.07 -0.05
N ILE A 8 -1.08 -3.60 0.85
CA ILE A 8 -1.86 -4.43 1.77
C ILE A 8 -3.09 -4.99 1.07
N ASN A 9 -3.03 -5.12 -0.25
CA ASN A 9 -4.16 -5.57 -1.05
C ASN A 9 -4.17 -7.10 -1.17
N GLN A 10 -4.21 -7.77 -0.01
CA GLN A 10 -4.41 -9.21 0.08
C GLN A 10 -5.82 -9.42 0.63
N ASP A 11 -6.70 -10.02 -0.15
CA ASP A 11 -8.12 -10.13 0.22
C ASP A 11 -8.35 -10.75 1.60
N ASN A 12 -7.45 -11.63 2.02
CA ASN A 12 -7.58 -12.36 3.27
C ASN A 12 -6.68 -11.85 4.39
N GLN A 13 -5.87 -10.83 4.12
CA GLN A 13 -4.97 -10.33 5.15
C GLN A 13 -5.75 -9.62 6.24
N THR A 14 -5.41 -9.95 7.50
CA THR A 14 -5.98 -9.30 8.67
C THR A 14 -4.91 -8.53 9.43
N CYS A 15 -5.35 -7.50 10.14
CA CYS A 15 -4.53 -6.66 10.99
C CYS A 15 -5.28 -6.44 12.31
N PHE A 16 -4.63 -5.76 13.26
CA PHE A 16 -5.26 -5.44 14.54
C PHE A 16 -5.44 -3.93 14.65
N ASN A 17 -6.59 -3.51 15.16
CA ASN A 17 -6.87 -2.09 15.39
C ASN A 17 -6.26 -1.61 16.71
N SER A 18 -6.50 -0.36 17.08
CA SER A 18 -5.97 0.24 18.31
C SER A 18 -6.48 -0.42 19.57
N LYS A 19 -7.59 -1.16 19.50
CA LYS A 19 -8.17 -1.91 20.61
C LYS A 19 -7.77 -3.38 20.58
N ASP A 20 -6.77 -3.72 19.78
CA ASP A 20 -6.24 -5.08 19.60
C ASP A 20 -7.30 -6.06 19.09
N LYS A 21 -8.24 -5.57 18.31
CA LYS A 21 -9.25 -6.39 17.62
C LYS A 21 -8.85 -6.60 16.17
N GLU A 22 -8.98 -7.84 15.72
CA GLU A 22 -8.68 -8.22 14.35
C GLU A 22 -9.69 -7.64 13.37
N TYR A 23 -9.21 -7.15 12.23
CA TYR A 23 -10.07 -6.69 11.15
C TYR A 23 -9.43 -7.03 9.80
N ASN A 24 -10.22 -7.04 8.74
CA ASN A 24 -9.74 -7.37 7.40
C ASN A 24 -9.13 -6.14 6.74
N CYS A 25 -7.83 -5.91 6.98
CA CYS A 25 -7.13 -4.75 6.43
C CYS A 25 -6.91 -4.89 4.92
N GLY A 26 -6.82 -6.10 4.40
CA GLY A 26 -6.72 -6.33 2.96
C GLY A 26 -7.93 -5.80 2.22
N GLN A 27 -9.13 -6.11 2.72
CA GLN A 27 -10.37 -5.58 2.13
C GLN A 27 -10.47 -4.06 2.31
N ALA A 28 -10.05 -3.54 3.46
CA ALA A 28 -10.07 -2.10 3.69
C ALA A 28 -9.17 -1.37 2.68
N SER A 29 -8.00 -1.91 2.41
CA SER A 29 -7.07 -1.35 1.42
C SER A 29 -7.66 -1.41 0.02
N SER A 30 -8.25 -2.54 -0.37
CA SER A 30 -8.88 -2.70 -1.68
C SER A 30 -10.03 -1.72 -1.86
N LYS A 31 -10.88 -1.58 -0.85
CA LYS A 31 -12.00 -0.65 -0.89
C LYS A 31 -11.51 0.80 -1.01
N PHE A 32 -10.48 1.16 -0.26
CA PHE A 32 -9.90 2.49 -0.34
C PHE A 32 -9.45 2.80 -1.77
N LEU A 33 -8.77 1.85 -2.41
CA LEU A 33 -8.29 2.03 -3.77
C LEU A 33 -9.44 2.15 -4.78
N VAL A 34 -10.45 1.30 -4.64
CA VAL A 34 -11.63 1.35 -5.51
C VAL A 34 -12.35 2.68 -5.37
N ASP A 35 -12.55 3.15 -4.14
CA ASP A 35 -13.23 4.42 -3.88
C ASP A 35 -12.40 5.60 -4.39
N LEU A 36 -11.09 5.53 -4.28
CA LEU A 36 -10.20 6.58 -4.76
C LEU A 36 -10.26 6.70 -6.28
N ILE A 37 -10.27 5.58 -6.98
CA ILE A 37 -10.30 5.55 -8.45
C ILE A 37 -11.68 5.91 -8.98
N ASP A 38 -12.72 5.28 -8.51
CA ASP A 38 -14.15 5.55 -8.77
C ASP A 38 -14.43 6.21 -10.13
N LYS A 39 -14.29 5.45 -11.22
CA LYS A 39 -14.54 5.88 -12.60
C LYS A 39 -13.67 7.02 -13.09
N LYS A 40 -12.67 7.43 -12.33
CA LYS A 40 -11.72 8.47 -12.74
C LYS A 40 -10.68 7.87 -13.67
N GLN A 41 -10.17 8.69 -14.56
CA GLN A 41 -9.11 8.25 -15.47
C GLN A 41 -7.79 8.15 -14.69
N VAL A 42 -7.15 6.98 -14.78
CA VAL A 42 -5.87 6.73 -14.13
C VAL A 42 -4.78 6.72 -15.19
N THR A 43 -3.73 7.48 -14.96
CA THR A 43 -2.55 7.52 -15.83
C THR A 43 -1.37 6.92 -15.11
N CYS A 44 -0.73 5.93 -15.71
CA CYS A 44 0.41 5.25 -15.11
C CYS A 44 1.65 5.39 -15.99
N ARG A 45 2.81 5.54 -15.33
CA ARG A 45 4.11 5.58 -16.02
C ARG A 45 4.91 4.35 -15.62
N TYR A 46 5.56 3.73 -16.60
CA TYR A 46 6.34 2.52 -16.43
C TYR A 46 7.80 2.83 -16.74
N ASP A 47 8.54 3.28 -15.74
CA ASP A 47 9.90 3.77 -15.94
C ASP A 47 10.98 2.71 -15.73
N GLN A 48 10.67 1.68 -14.95
CA GLN A 48 11.66 0.68 -14.53
C GLN A 48 11.03 -0.69 -14.44
N LYS A 49 11.89 -1.71 -14.38
CA LYS A 49 11.47 -3.09 -14.09
C LYS A 49 12.14 -3.58 -12.83
N ASP A 50 11.48 -4.46 -12.10
CA ASP A 50 12.07 -5.11 -10.93
C ASP A 50 12.90 -6.32 -11.36
N ILE A 51 13.46 -7.04 -10.37
CA ILE A 51 14.31 -8.21 -10.63
C ILE A 51 13.55 -9.39 -11.25
N TYR A 52 12.21 -9.34 -11.23
CA TYR A 52 11.35 -10.37 -11.83
C TYR A 52 10.80 -9.91 -13.18
N ASP A 53 11.38 -8.87 -13.78
CA ASP A 53 11.00 -8.32 -15.09
C ASP A 53 9.57 -7.75 -15.11
N ARG A 54 9.06 -7.33 -13.95
CA ARG A 54 7.76 -6.65 -13.86
C ARG A 54 7.96 -5.14 -13.92
N PHE A 55 7.05 -4.46 -14.62
CA PHE A 55 7.11 -3.00 -14.68
C PHE A 55 6.77 -2.38 -13.35
N LEU A 56 7.58 -1.40 -12.95
CA LEU A 56 7.31 -0.56 -11.78
C LEU A 56 6.50 0.64 -12.24
N ALA A 57 5.33 0.83 -11.66
CA ALA A 57 4.40 1.86 -12.11
C ALA A 57 4.19 2.94 -11.06
N LYS A 58 4.09 4.17 -11.54
CA LYS A 58 3.63 5.32 -10.74
C LYS A 58 2.34 5.80 -11.37
N CYS A 59 1.28 5.79 -10.60
CA CYS A 59 -0.06 6.08 -11.12
C CYS A 59 -0.63 7.35 -10.51
N LYS A 60 -1.39 8.09 -11.32
CA LYS A 60 -2.00 9.35 -10.92
C LYS A 60 -3.45 9.43 -11.36
N ILE A 61 -4.23 10.19 -10.60
CA ILE A 61 -5.55 10.67 -11.00
C ILE A 61 -5.42 12.18 -11.06
N GLY A 62 -5.35 12.76 -12.28
CA GLY A 62 -5.02 14.16 -12.45
C GLY A 62 -3.64 14.46 -11.86
N GLU A 63 -3.57 15.35 -10.89
CA GLU A 63 -2.33 15.70 -10.19
C GLU A 63 -2.08 14.87 -8.94
N ILE A 64 -3.00 13.97 -8.59
CA ILE A 64 -2.93 13.21 -7.35
C ILE A 64 -2.21 11.88 -7.60
N SER A 65 -1.10 11.66 -6.89
CA SER A 65 -0.38 10.40 -6.93
C SER A 65 -1.12 9.34 -6.11
N ILE A 66 -1.53 8.26 -6.77
CA ILE A 66 -2.18 7.13 -6.09
C ILE A 66 -1.21 6.48 -5.10
N ASN A 67 0.06 6.35 -5.51
CA ASN A 67 1.10 5.78 -4.66
C ASN A 67 1.23 6.56 -3.34
N GLU A 68 1.29 7.89 -3.43
CA GLU A 68 1.41 8.75 -2.25
C GLU A 68 0.15 8.69 -1.39
N MET A 69 -1.02 8.63 -2.00
CA MET A 69 -2.28 8.55 -1.26
C MET A 69 -2.39 7.25 -0.46
N LEU A 70 -1.96 6.13 -1.04
CA LEU A 70 -1.95 4.84 -0.34
C LEU A 70 -1.03 4.88 0.88
N ILE A 71 0.15 5.45 0.73
CA ILE A 71 1.11 5.57 1.83
C ILE A 71 0.59 6.52 2.90
N LYS A 72 0.11 7.68 2.49
CA LYS A 72 -0.40 8.71 3.40
C LYS A 72 -1.58 8.21 4.24
N SER A 73 -2.42 7.38 3.65
CA SER A 73 -3.62 6.85 4.31
C SER A 73 -3.36 5.57 5.10
N GLY A 74 -2.12 5.11 5.13
CA GLY A 74 -1.76 3.88 5.85
C GLY A 74 -2.35 2.62 5.22
N MET A 75 -2.61 2.65 3.91
CA MET A 75 -3.16 1.51 3.17
C MET A 75 -2.10 0.72 2.43
N ALA A 76 -0.85 1.16 2.47
CA ALA A 76 0.28 0.48 1.87
C ALA A 76 1.56 0.85 2.60
N LEU A 77 2.57 0.00 2.45
CA LEU A 77 3.90 0.22 2.99
C LEU A 77 4.88 0.47 1.84
N ILE A 78 5.94 1.22 2.13
CA ILE A 78 7.05 1.32 1.18
C ILE A 78 7.74 -0.05 1.11
N TYR A 79 7.98 -0.51 -0.11
CA TYR A 79 8.67 -1.78 -0.32
C TYR A 79 10.12 -1.66 0.15
N ASP A 80 10.59 -2.65 0.92
CA ASP A 80 11.88 -2.59 1.63
C ASP A 80 13.07 -2.26 0.74
N TYR A 81 13.07 -2.73 -0.50
CA TYR A 81 14.19 -2.57 -1.42
C TYR A 81 13.97 -1.48 -2.45
N SER A 82 12.89 -0.72 -2.35
CA SER A 82 12.60 0.33 -3.31
C SER A 82 13.42 1.56 -3.03
N GLN A 83 13.81 2.26 -4.11
CA GLN A 83 14.41 3.58 -4.00
C GLN A 83 13.29 4.60 -3.94
N SER A 84 12.67 4.72 -2.79
CA SER A 84 11.56 5.63 -2.62
C SER A 84 12.05 7.06 -2.46
N SER A 85 11.24 8.00 -2.95
CA SER A 85 11.53 9.42 -2.81
C SER A 85 11.47 9.84 -1.33
N TYR A 86 12.08 10.99 -1.04
CA TYR A 86 12.00 11.59 0.29
C TYR A 86 10.55 11.86 0.68
N ILE A 87 9.73 12.30 -0.29
CA ILE A 87 8.31 12.59 -0.06
C ILE A 87 7.58 11.33 0.41
N MET A 88 7.78 10.22 -0.27
CA MET A 88 7.14 8.94 0.09
C MET A 88 7.54 8.50 1.49
N LYS A 89 8.82 8.56 1.81
CA LYS A 89 9.32 8.19 3.13
C LYS A 89 8.76 9.08 4.22
N SER A 90 8.63 10.38 3.94
CA SER A 90 8.06 11.35 4.88
C SER A 90 6.58 11.06 5.15
N LEU A 91 5.82 10.74 4.09
CA LEU A 91 4.41 10.39 4.23
C LEU A 91 4.21 9.13 5.07
N GLU A 92 5.06 8.12 4.87
CA GLU A 92 5.00 6.90 5.66
C GLU A 92 5.28 7.17 7.14
N ARG A 93 6.32 7.95 7.42
CA ARG A 93 6.66 8.33 8.80
C ARG A 93 5.51 9.07 9.48
N LYS A 94 4.85 9.97 8.77
CA LYS A 94 3.69 10.69 9.30
C LYS A 94 2.52 9.76 9.60
N ALA A 95 2.21 8.86 8.68
CA ALA A 95 1.14 7.90 8.89
C ALA A 95 1.42 7.01 10.09
N LYS A 96 2.65 6.55 10.22
CA LYS A 96 3.10 5.73 11.35
C LYS A 96 2.99 6.48 12.67
N SER A 97 3.47 7.73 12.69
CA SER A 97 3.46 8.56 13.89
C SER A 97 2.04 8.87 14.35
N LYS A 98 1.12 9.10 13.41
CA LYS A 98 -0.29 9.41 13.71
C LYS A 98 -1.15 8.17 13.85
N ARG A 99 -0.58 6.98 13.68
CA ARG A 99 -1.27 5.69 13.75
C ARG A 99 -2.46 5.61 12.80
N ILE A 100 -2.25 6.06 11.57
CA ILE A 100 -3.28 6.05 10.53
C ILE A 100 -3.29 4.70 9.81
N GLY A 101 -4.47 4.19 9.51
CA GLY A 101 -4.63 2.95 8.77
C GLY A 101 -4.05 1.76 9.52
N ILE A 102 -3.17 0.99 8.87
CA ILE A 102 -2.56 -0.20 9.48
C ILE A 102 -1.67 0.14 10.68
N TRP A 103 -1.19 1.38 10.76
CA TRP A 103 -0.30 1.79 11.87
C TRP A 103 -1.04 1.94 13.19
N GLN A 104 -2.38 1.79 13.19
CA GLN A 104 -3.17 1.90 14.42
C GLN A 104 -2.99 0.72 15.37
N GLY A 105 -2.49 -0.40 14.89
CA GLY A 105 -2.30 -1.58 15.71
C GLY A 105 -1.25 -2.52 15.12
N LYS A 106 -1.25 -3.75 15.57
CA LYS A 106 -0.30 -4.76 15.13
C LYS A 106 -0.68 -5.30 13.75
N PHE A 107 0.32 -5.60 12.95
CA PHE A 107 0.10 -6.20 11.64
C PHE A 107 1.35 -6.93 11.19
N GLN A 108 1.18 -7.87 10.28
CA GLN A 108 2.27 -8.51 9.57
C GLN A 108 2.49 -7.78 8.25
N LYS A 109 3.75 -7.53 7.86
CA LYS A 109 4.00 -6.91 6.56
C LYS A 109 3.39 -7.77 5.45
N PRO A 110 2.83 -7.16 4.39
CA PRO A 110 2.20 -7.94 3.32
C PRO A 110 3.12 -8.99 2.71
N LYS A 111 4.40 -8.67 2.56
CA LYS A 111 5.41 -9.58 2.07
C LYS A 111 5.52 -10.82 2.97
N ASP A 112 5.54 -10.63 4.29
CA ASP A 112 5.64 -11.71 5.26
C ASP A 112 4.34 -12.50 5.35
N TYR A 113 3.20 -11.81 5.25
CA TYR A 113 1.89 -12.46 5.22
C TYR A 113 1.79 -13.42 4.02
N ARG A 114 2.23 -12.99 2.84
CA ARG A 114 2.21 -13.84 1.64
C ARG A 114 3.08 -15.09 1.82
N LYS A 115 4.21 -14.96 2.53
CA LYS A 115 5.09 -16.10 2.82
C LYS A 115 4.41 -17.15 3.70
N SER A 116 3.69 -16.68 4.74
CA SER A 116 3.02 -17.59 5.69
C SER A 116 1.65 -18.05 5.19
N HIS A 117 1.09 -17.42 4.15
CA HIS A 117 -0.21 -17.75 3.57
C HIS A 117 -0.09 -17.86 2.05
N PRO A 118 0.66 -18.84 1.53
CA PRO A 118 0.88 -18.92 0.10
C PRO A 118 -0.41 -19.24 -0.65
N HIS A 119 -0.55 -18.62 -1.80
CA HIS A 119 -1.64 -18.95 -2.73
C HIS A 119 -1.34 -20.28 -3.39
N LYS A 120 -2.35 -21.12 -3.48
CA LYS A 120 -2.27 -22.39 -4.20
C LYS A 120 -2.80 -22.25 -5.61
#